data_711fbc30531afc10bced4ce41d7c5843
#
_entry.id   711fbc30531afc10bced4ce41d7c5843
#
_cell.length_a   1.000
_cell.length_b   1.000
_cell.length_c   1.000
_cell.angle_alpha   90.00
_cell.angle_beta   90.00
_cell.angle_gamma   90.00
#
_symmetry.space_group_name_H-M   'P 1'
#
loop_
_entity.id
_entity.type
_entity.pdbx_description
1 polymer ?
#
loop_
_entity_poly.entity_id
_entity_poly.type
_entity_poly.pdbx_seq_one_letter_code
_entity_poly.pdbx_strand_id
1 'polypeptide(L)'
;MAPEEYVFPWPDESFDLTLAISLFTHLLPGALQHYLREIRRTLRPGGRIYSTFFLLDERGKAAVASGLTYPTFTAPIEHGLLHDPLVPEDGVAYEPDWICRIFEEAGLGVTRVYEGTWKTFAEGRSYQDVVVGVRW
;
A
#
# COMPACT_ATOMS: atom_id res chain seq x y z
N MET A 1 -13.38 4.43 -16.58
CA MET A 1 -13.56 3.26 -15.71
C MET A 1 -12.98 3.55 -14.35
N ALA A 2 -13.73 3.29 -13.30
CA ALA A 2 -13.26 3.49 -11.94
C ALA A 2 -12.17 2.45 -11.58
N PRO A 3 -11.18 2.82 -10.74
CA PRO A 3 -10.14 1.87 -10.34
C PRO A 3 -10.69 0.58 -9.72
N GLU A 4 -11.81 0.63 -9.03
CA GLU A 4 -12.46 -0.52 -8.40
C GLU A 4 -13.01 -1.54 -9.42
N GLU A 5 -13.14 -1.13 -10.68
CA GLU A 5 -13.73 -1.94 -11.75
C GLU A 5 -12.70 -2.39 -12.79
N TYR A 6 -11.46 -1.89 -12.68
CA TYR A 6 -10.43 -2.17 -13.68
C TYR A 6 -9.96 -3.61 -13.59
N VAL A 7 -10.18 -4.37 -14.64
CA VAL A 7 -9.69 -5.74 -14.77
C VAL A 7 -8.34 -5.70 -15.48
N PHE A 8 -7.30 -6.26 -14.84
CA PHE A 8 -5.98 -6.29 -15.45
C PHE A 8 -6.03 -7.11 -16.76
N PRO A 9 -5.39 -6.61 -17.84
CA PRO A 9 -5.52 -7.20 -19.17
C PRO A 9 -4.69 -8.48 -19.36
N TRP A 10 -4.22 -9.10 -18.28
CA TRP A 10 -3.45 -10.33 -18.32
C TRP A 10 -4.24 -11.49 -17.78
N PRO A 11 -3.99 -12.72 -18.30
CA PRO A 11 -4.66 -13.91 -17.78
C PRO A 11 -4.22 -14.24 -16.36
N ASP A 12 -4.94 -15.16 -15.73
CA ASP A 12 -4.57 -15.71 -14.45
C ASP A 12 -3.15 -16.29 -14.51
N GLU A 13 -2.43 -16.20 -13.39
CA GLU A 13 -1.13 -16.84 -13.24
C GLU A 13 -0.13 -16.47 -14.32
N SER A 14 -0.03 -15.18 -14.65
CA SER A 14 0.87 -14.64 -15.67
C SER A 14 2.26 -14.27 -15.15
N PHE A 15 2.39 -13.96 -13.85
CA PHE A 15 3.60 -13.36 -13.31
C PHE A 15 4.13 -14.09 -12.09
N ASP A 16 5.46 -14.04 -11.93
CA ASP A 16 6.15 -14.51 -10.71
C ASP A 16 6.38 -13.37 -9.72
N LEU A 17 6.40 -12.12 -10.22
CA LEU A 17 6.65 -10.92 -9.42
C LEU A 17 5.79 -9.78 -9.94
N THR A 18 5.14 -9.07 -9.03
CA THR A 18 4.44 -7.82 -9.31
C THR A 18 5.05 -6.70 -8.48
N LEU A 19 5.33 -5.57 -9.12
CA LEU A 19 5.81 -4.36 -8.46
C LEU A 19 4.70 -3.31 -8.47
N ALA A 20 4.41 -2.77 -7.29
CA ALA A 20 3.43 -1.69 -7.12
C ALA A 20 4.09 -0.55 -6.33
N ILE A 21 4.92 0.21 -7.02
CA ILE A 21 5.73 1.29 -6.43
C ILE A 21 4.99 2.62 -6.63
N SER A 22 4.73 3.33 -5.52
CA SER A 22 3.99 4.60 -5.51
C SER A 22 2.62 4.51 -6.19
N LEU A 23 2.01 3.34 -6.17
CA LEU A 23 0.66 3.11 -6.69
C LEU A 23 -0.37 3.13 -5.57
N PHE A 24 -0.16 2.33 -4.54
CA PHE A 24 -1.12 2.16 -3.45
C PHE A 24 -1.26 3.38 -2.56
N THR A 25 -0.27 4.26 -2.58
CA THR A 25 -0.33 5.57 -1.92
C THR A 25 -1.30 6.54 -2.61
N HIS A 26 -1.86 6.16 -3.75
CA HIS A 26 -2.85 6.93 -4.53
C HIS A 26 -4.17 6.19 -4.72
N LEU A 27 -4.37 5.04 -4.06
CA LEU A 27 -5.62 4.28 -4.14
C LEU A 27 -6.38 4.35 -2.82
N LEU A 28 -7.66 4.65 -2.91
CA LEU A 28 -8.60 4.60 -1.79
C LEU A 28 -8.91 3.13 -1.43
N PRO A 29 -9.49 2.85 -0.25
CA PRO A 29 -9.62 1.49 0.26
C PRO A 29 -10.27 0.49 -0.70
N GLY A 30 -11.37 0.85 -1.35
CA GLY A 30 -12.07 -0.05 -2.28
C GLY A 30 -11.24 -0.41 -3.50
N ALA A 31 -10.57 0.60 -4.09
CA ALA A 31 -9.68 0.40 -5.22
C ALA A 31 -8.46 -0.45 -4.84
N LEU A 32 -7.87 -0.19 -3.68
CA LEU A 32 -6.74 -0.96 -3.18
C LEU A 32 -7.10 -2.43 -3.00
N GLN A 33 -8.24 -2.72 -2.37
CA GLN A 33 -8.70 -4.10 -2.18
C GLN A 33 -8.95 -4.80 -3.52
N HIS A 34 -9.53 -4.11 -4.48
CA HIS A 34 -9.74 -4.66 -5.83
C HIS A 34 -8.40 -4.95 -6.53
N TYR A 35 -7.44 -4.04 -6.47
CA TYR A 35 -6.12 -4.23 -7.07
C TYR A 35 -5.39 -5.43 -6.44
N LEU A 36 -5.49 -5.61 -5.13
CA LEU A 36 -4.88 -6.76 -4.48
C LEU A 36 -5.49 -8.09 -4.97
N ARG A 37 -6.79 -8.14 -5.20
CA ARG A 37 -7.44 -9.32 -5.79
C ARG A 37 -6.95 -9.60 -7.21
N GLU A 38 -6.82 -8.56 -8.03
CA GLU A 38 -6.30 -8.68 -9.39
C GLU A 38 -4.82 -9.06 -9.42
N ILE A 39 -4.04 -8.54 -8.52
CA ILE A 39 -2.62 -8.93 -8.36
C ILE A 39 -2.52 -10.41 -7.98
N ARG A 40 -3.33 -10.85 -7.00
CA ARG A 40 -3.35 -12.26 -6.62
C ARG A 40 -3.75 -13.16 -7.79
N ARG A 41 -4.76 -12.75 -8.56
CA ARG A 41 -5.22 -13.52 -9.72
C ARG A 41 -4.11 -13.68 -10.77
N THR A 42 -3.39 -12.63 -11.07
CA THR A 42 -2.35 -12.60 -12.10
C THR A 42 -0.99 -13.12 -11.66
N LEU A 43 -0.75 -13.27 -10.36
CA LEU A 43 0.43 -13.95 -9.84
C LEU A 43 0.28 -15.46 -9.92
N ARG A 44 1.37 -16.17 -10.21
CA ARG A 44 1.41 -17.62 -10.03
C ARG A 44 1.47 -17.97 -8.54
N PRO A 45 0.99 -19.17 -8.16
CA PRO A 45 1.21 -19.65 -6.79
C PRO A 45 2.70 -19.57 -6.41
N GLY A 46 2.99 -19.01 -5.24
CA GLY A 46 4.37 -18.71 -4.81
C GLY A 46 4.95 -17.41 -5.37
N GLY A 47 4.23 -16.74 -6.25
CA GLY A 47 4.62 -15.44 -6.76
C GLY A 47 4.57 -14.35 -5.68
N ARG A 48 5.32 -13.29 -5.90
CA ARG A 48 5.51 -12.23 -4.90
C ARG A 48 5.01 -10.89 -5.39
N ILE A 49 4.51 -10.11 -4.43
CA ILE A 49 4.24 -8.68 -4.61
C ILE A 49 5.22 -7.88 -3.78
N TYR A 50 5.84 -6.88 -4.42
CA TYR A 50 6.64 -5.85 -3.78
C TYR A 50 5.87 -4.53 -3.93
N SER A 51 5.42 -3.97 -2.82
CA SER A 51 4.55 -2.78 -2.83
C SER A 51 5.05 -1.72 -1.86
N THR A 52 4.67 -0.47 -2.12
CA THR A 52 5.04 0.64 -1.24
C THR A 52 3.83 1.36 -0.70
N PHE A 53 3.97 1.83 0.55
CA PHE A 53 2.92 2.49 1.31
C PHE A 53 3.49 3.61 2.18
N PHE A 54 2.61 4.46 2.69
CA PHE A 54 2.86 5.25 3.89
C PHE A 54 2.11 4.56 5.04
N LEU A 55 2.83 3.90 5.95
CA LEU A 55 2.23 3.13 7.03
C LEU A 55 2.20 3.91 8.35
N LEU A 56 1.03 3.95 8.96
CA LEU A 56 0.78 4.64 10.22
C LEU A 56 1.02 3.70 11.41
N ASP A 57 2.21 3.11 11.50
CA ASP A 57 2.67 2.46 12.72
C ASP A 57 3.01 3.54 13.78
N GLU A 58 3.53 3.15 14.93
CA GLU A 58 3.83 4.12 16.00
C GLU A 58 4.79 5.21 15.52
N ARG A 59 5.81 4.85 14.74
CA ARG A 59 6.76 5.81 14.18
C ARG A 59 6.13 6.70 13.11
N GLY A 60 5.28 6.12 12.26
CA GLY A 60 4.53 6.87 11.25
C GLY A 60 3.57 7.87 11.86
N LYS A 61 2.83 7.46 12.90
CA LYS A 61 1.94 8.37 13.63
C LYS A 61 2.69 9.51 14.29
N ALA A 62 3.83 9.23 14.92
CA ALA A 62 4.68 10.27 15.53
C ALA A 62 5.23 11.25 14.49
N ALA A 63 5.67 10.73 13.35
CA ALA A 63 6.17 11.56 12.26
C ALA A 63 5.07 12.47 11.69
N VAL A 64 3.88 11.96 11.45
CA VAL A 64 2.72 12.76 10.99
C VAL A 64 2.38 13.85 12.02
N ALA A 65 2.35 13.50 13.31
CA ALA A 65 2.06 14.47 14.38
C ALA A 65 3.12 15.59 14.47
N SER A 66 4.35 15.33 14.06
CA SER A 66 5.41 16.35 14.05
C SER A 66 5.18 17.44 12.99
N GLY A 67 4.39 17.16 11.95
CA GLY A 67 4.20 18.06 10.82
C GLY A 67 5.38 18.18 9.87
N LEU A 68 6.40 17.34 10.03
CA LEU A 68 7.65 17.40 9.25
C LEU A 68 7.69 16.42 8.08
N THR A 69 6.66 15.58 7.92
CA THR A 69 6.63 14.63 6.81
C THR A 69 6.29 15.32 5.49
N TYR A 70 6.71 14.69 4.39
CA TYR A 70 6.26 15.03 3.05
C TYR A 70 5.87 13.74 2.33
N PRO A 71 4.63 13.61 1.87
CA PRO A 71 3.50 14.54 2.08
C PRO A 71 3.06 14.63 3.55
N THR A 72 2.34 15.68 3.89
CA THR A 72 1.64 15.76 5.17
C THR A 72 0.33 14.96 5.09
N PHE A 73 -0.10 14.37 6.21
CA PHE A 73 -1.35 13.62 6.27
C PHE A 73 -2.20 14.16 7.42
N THR A 74 -3.35 14.76 7.09
CA THR A 74 -4.14 15.53 8.05
C THR A 74 -5.61 15.14 8.12
N ALA A 75 -6.18 14.55 7.07
CA ALA A 75 -7.61 14.29 7.00
C ALA A 75 -7.93 12.80 7.25
N PRO A 76 -8.60 12.46 8.36
CA PRO A 76 -8.93 11.07 8.67
C PRO A 76 -9.89 10.45 7.66
N ILE A 77 -9.63 9.19 7.33
CA ILE A 77 -10.56 8.29 6.66
C ILE A 77 -10.60 6.98 7.44
N GLU A 78 -11.49 6.08 7.06
CA GLU A 78 -11.48 4.74 7.63
C GLU A 78 -10.15 4.06 7.31
N HIS A 79 -9.44 3.58 8.33
CA HIS A 79 -8.15 2.89 8.26
C HIS A 79 -6.96 3.74 7.80
N GLY A 80 -7.09 5.08 7.80
CA GLY A 80 -5.95 5.88 7.34
C GLY A 80 -6.14 7.40 7.43
N LEU A 81 -5.23 8.09 6.73
CA LEU A 81 -5.21 9.55 6.63
C LEU A 81 -4.97 9.96 5.18
N LEU A 82 -5.64 11.04 4.75
CA LEU A 82 -5.40 11.67 3.45
C LEU A 82 -4.45 12.86 3.58
N HIS A 83 -3.67 13.07 2.52
CA HIS A 83 -2.89 14.30 2.37
C HIS A 83 -3.79 15.49 2.08
N ASP A 84 -4.68 15.36 1.09
CA ASP A 84 -5.60 16.42 0.68
C ASP A 84 -7.02 15.86 0.54
N PRO A 85 -7.97 16.26 1.41
CA PRO A 85 -9.34 15.75 1.35
C PRO A 85 -10.09 16.22 0.10
N LEU A 86 -9.63 17.27 -0.59
CA LEU A 86 -10.22 17.73 -1.85
C LEU A 86 -9.74 16.91 -3.05
N VAL A 87 -8.59 16.25 -2.92
CA VAL A 87 -8.03 15.35 -3.93
C VAL A 87 -7.58 14.07 -3.21
N PRO A 88 -8.53 13.17 -2.84
CA PRO A 88 -8.23 12.03 -1.98
C PRO A 88 -7.12 11.12 -2.53
N GLU A 89 -7.02 10.95 -3.83
CA GLU A 89 -6.02 10.11 -4.49
C GLU A 89 -4.62 10.73 -4.55
N ASP A 90 -4.46 11.96 -4.09
CA ASP A 90 -3.15 12.63 -4.10
C ASP A 90 -2.16 12.03 -3.10
N GLY A 91 -2.66 11.45 -2.03
CA GLY A 91 -1.83 10.74 -1.06
C GLY A 91 -2.65 10.12 0.05
N VAL A 92 -2.39 8.85 0.33
CA VAL A 92 -3.09 8.10 1.38
C VAL A 92 -2.06 7.35 2.23
N ALA A 93 -2.17 7.52 3.55
CA ALA A 93 -1.43 6.73 4.53
C ALA A 93 -2.38 5.75 5.21
N TYR A 94 -1.94 4.52 5.43
CA TYR A 94 -2.78 3.45 5.96
C TYR A 94 -2.27 2.85 7.26
N GLU A 95 -3.16 2.34 8.08
CA GLU A 95 -2.83 1.56 9.26
C GLU A 95 -2.26 0.19 8.85
N PRO A 96 -1.10 -0.21 9.38
CA PRO A 96 -0.44 -1.45 8.96
C PRO A 96 -1.26 -2.71 9.25
N ASP A 97 -2.00 -2.76 10.36
CA ASP A 97 -2.82 -3.92 10.69
C ASP A 97 -3.93 -4.13 9.66
N TRP A 98 -4.53 -3.05 9.18
CA TRP A 98 -5.54 -3.14 8.13
C TRP A 98 -4.93 -3.60 6.80
N ILE A 99 -3.74 -3.09 6.45
CA ILE A 99 -3.03 -3.52 5.24
C ILE A 99 -2.73 -5.01 5.29
N CYS A 100 -2.20 -5.53 6.40
CA CYS A 100 -1.96 -6.96 6.55
C CYS A 100 -3.24 -7.78 6.41
N ARG A 101 -4.33 -7.29 6.96
CA ARG A 101 -5.64 -7.97 6.88
C ARG A 101 -6.15 -8.06 5.45
N ILE A 102 -6.13 -6.97 4.69
CA ILE A 102 -6.63 -6.98 3.31
C ILE A 102 -5.72 -7.77 2.37
N PHE A 103 -4.43 -7.84 2.63
CA PHE A 103 -3.52 -8.73 1.92
C PHE A 103 -3.94 -10.19 2.15
N GLU A 104 -4.14 -10.61 3.39
CA GLU A 104 -4.56 -11.97 3.71
C GLU A 104 -5.92 -12.31 3.08
N GLU A 105 -6.89 -11.41 3.17
CA GLU A 105 -8.21 -11.59 2.56
C GLU A 105 -8.13 -11.75 1.04
N ALA A 106 -7.14 -11.13 0.42
CA ALA A 106 -6.89 -11.27 -1.03
C ALA A 106 -6.12 -12.54 -1.38
N GLY A 107 -5.62 -13.31 -0.40
CA GLY A 107 -4.80 -14.49 -0.63
C GLY A 107 -3.31 -14.21 -0.79
N LEU A 108 -2.85 -13.09 -0.22
CA LEU A 108 -1.46 -12.66 -0.24
C LEU A 108 -0.93 -12.57 1.19
N GLY A 109 -0.02 -13.46 1.58
CA GLY A 109 0.57 -13.42 2.91
C GLY A 109 1.69 -12.37 3.00
N VAL A 110 1.59 -11.44 3.94
CA VAL A 110 2.68 -10.48 4.18
C VAL A 110 3.84 -11.20 4.84
N THR A 111 5.01 -11.17 4.21
CA THR A 111 6.22 -11.85 4.68
C THR A 111 7.26 -10.90 5.23
N ARG A 112 7.30 -9.67 4.74
CA ARG A 112 8.26 -8.65 5.14
C ARG A 112 7.65 -7.25 5.08
N VAL A 113 8.03 -6.41 6.03
CA VAL A 113 7.77 -4.97 6.01
C VAL A 113 9.09 -4.25 6.31
N TYR A 114 9.44 -3.30 5.46
CA TYR A 114 10.63 -2.46 5.66
C TYR A 114 10.21 -1.02 5.86
N GLU A 115 10.76 -0.36 6.89
CA GLU A 115 10.47 1.04 7.16
C GLU A 115 11.07 1.96 6.11
N GLY A 116 10.27 2.93 5.67
CA GLY A 116 10.71 3.99 4.78
C GLY A 116 11.30 5.18 5.53
N THR A 117 12.08 5.97 4.82
CA THR A 117 12.75 7.15 5.39
C THR A 117 11.81 8.35 5.58
N TRP A 118 10.60 8.30 4.99
CA TRP A 118 9.61 9.36 5.15
C TRP A 118 9.23 9.62 6.62
N LYS A 119 9.35 8.60 7.47
CA LYS A 119 8.98 8.67 8.89
C LYS A 119 10.16 8.54 9.84
N THR A 120 11.30 8.05 9.39
CA THR A 120 12.50 7.89 10.23
C THR A 120 13.43 9.10 10.15
N PHE A 121 13.32 9.89 9.09
CA PHE A 121 14.17 11.05 8.79
C PHE A 121 15.66 10.68 8.72
N ALA A 122 15.96 9.44 8.43
CA ALA A 122 17.30 8.89 8.33
C ALA A 122 17.55 8.36 6.91
N GLU A 123 18.79 8.00 6.59
CA GLU A 123 19.10 7.33 5.33
C GLU A 123 18.55 5.90 5.33
N GLY A 124 18.11 5.43 4.17
CA GLY A 124 17.54 4.11 4.03
C GLY A 124 17.34 3.72 2.57
N ARG A 125 16.77 2.53 2.35
CA ARG A 125 16.60 1.94 1.01
C ARG A 125 15.48 2.58 0.20
N SER A 126 14.42 3.04 0.86
CA SER A 126 13.22 3.55 0.22
C SER A 126 12.64 4.71 1.00
N TYR A 127 12.08 5.67 0.30
CA TYR A 127 11.34 6.76 0.94
C TYR A 127 10.05 6.25 1.58
N GLN A 128 9.28 5.45 0.84
CA GLN A 128 8.05 4.83 1.34
C GLN A 128 8.36 3.52 2.06
N ASP A 129 7.43 3.09 2.92
CA ASP A 129 7.48 1.77 3.54
C ASP A 129 7.26 0.69 2.48
N VAL A 130 7.92 -0.45 2.64
CA VAL A 130 7.82 -1.56 1.70
C VAL A 130 7.07 -2.72 2.35
N VAL A 131 6.06 -3.23 1.66
CA VAL A 131 5.32 -4.42 2.07
C VAL A 131 5.50 -5.50 1.00
N VAL A 132 6.08 -6.63 1.41
CA VAL A 132 6.27 -7.79 0.53
C VAL A 132 5.26 -8.86 0.91
N GLY A 133 4.55 -9.37 -0.08
CA GLY A 133 3.60 -10.46 0.08
C GLY A 133 3.89 -11.62 -0.86
N VAL A 134 3.33 -12.79 -0.54
CA VAL A 134 3.45 -14.01 -1.34
C VAL A 134 2.06 -14.58 -1.58
N ARG A 135 1.76 -14.95 -2.82
CA ARG A 135 0.56 -15.72 -3.12
C ARG A 135 0.76 -17.16 -2.68
N TRP A 136 -0.07 -17.64 -1.75
CA TRP A 136 -0.14 -19.04 -1.40
C TRP A 136 -1.29 -19.75 -2.10
#